data_aa86dc14bf82816dcf031b56a9ce44ad
#
_entry.id   aa86dc14bf82816dcf031b56a9ce44ad
#
_cell.length_a   1.000
_cell.length_b   1.000
_cell.length_c   1.000
_cell.angle_alpha   90.00
_cell.angle_beta   90.00
_cell.angle_gamma   90.00
#
_symmetry.space_group_name_H-M   'P 1'
#
loop_
_entity.id
_entity.type
_entity.pdbx_description
1 polymer ?
#
loop_
_entity_poly.entity_id
_entity_poly.type
_entity_poly.pdbx_seq_one_letter_code
_entity_poly.pdbx_strand_id
1 'polypeptide(L)' 'MTMLDEYGDVLTIADLQEILSIGRNTAYSMIQSGIIPAVRVGRKKWRISKQAVIRYLDQEKK' A
#
# COMPACT_ATOMS: atom_id res chain seq x y z
N MET A 1 -15.31 -1.60 -10.96
CA MET A 1 -14.62 -2.53 -10.04
C MET A 1 -13.13 -2.54 -10.28
N THR A 2 -12.38 -2.54 -9.23
CA THR A 2 -10.94 -2.59 -9.32
C THR A 2 -10.46 -3.90 -8.70
N MET A 3 -9.24 -4.31 -9.04
CA MET A 3 -8.70 -5.52 -8.42
C MET A 3 -8.52 -5.35 -6.91
N LEU A 4 -8.57 -4.12 -6.42
CA LEU A 4 -8.49 -3.86 -4.99
C LEU A 4 -9.73 -4.32 -4.23
N ASP A 5 -10.81 -4.59 -4.94
CA ASP A 5 -12.03 -5.09 -4.29
C ASP A 5 -11.83 -6.47 -3.68
N GLU A 6 -10.81 -7.20 -4.13
CA GLU A 6 -10.50 -8.51 -3.59
C GLU A 6 -9.78 -8.44 -2.24
N TYR A 7 -9.32 -7.26 -1.89
CA TYR A 7 -8.59 -7.06 -0.63
C TYR A 7 -9.50 -6.43 0.40
N GLY A 8 -9.17 -6.64 1.67
CA GLY A 8 -9.87 -5.97 2.74
C GLY A 8 -9.55 -4.49 2.78
N ASP A 9 -10.12 -3.81 3.76
CA ASP A 9 -9.89 -2.38 3.93
C ASP A 9 -8.46 -2.06 4.36
N VAL A 10 -7.77 -3.03 4.93
CA VAL A 10 -6.40 -2.87 5.42
C VAL A 10 -5.50 -3.82 4.67
N LEU A 11 -4.41 -3.29 4.15
CA LEU A 11 -3.48 -4.05 3.35
C LEU A 11 -2.17 -4.29 4.09
N THR A 12 -1.48 -5.36 3.71
CA THR A 12 -0.15 -5.65 4.24
C THR A 12 0.90 -5.22 3.22
N ILE A 13 2.17 -5.34 3.63
CA ILE A 13 3.26 -5.06 2.70
C ILE A 13 3.19 -6.01 1.50
N ALA A 14 2.88 -7.27 1.75
CA ALA A 14 2.78 -8.25 0.67
C ALA A 14 1.68 -7.86 -0.31
N ASP A 15 0.56 -7.38 0.21
CA ASP A 15 -0.54 -6.93 -0.63
C ASP A 15 -0.11 -5.74 -1.48
N LEU A 16 0.61 -4.80 -0.87
CA LEU A 16 1.09 -3.62 -1.59
C LEU A 16 2.02 -4.01 -2.72
N GLN A 17 2.93 -4.94 -2.45
CA GLN A 17 3.85 -5.42 -3.48
C GLN A 17 3.08 -5.99 -4.68
N GLU A 18 2.05 -6.75 -4.39
CA GLU A 18 1.26 -7.39 -5.42
C GLU A 18 0.45 -6.38 -6.22
N ILE A 19 -0.19 -5.47 -5.52
CA ILE A 19 -1.04 -4.47 -6.17
C ILE A 19 -0.24 -3.56 -7.08
N LEU A 20 0.92 -3.13 -6.62
CA LEU A 20 1.74 -2.19 -7.37
C LEU A 20 2.81 -2.88 -8.21
N SER A 21 2.92 -4.19 -8.11
CA SER A 21 3.94 -4.97 -8.83
C SER A 21 5.34 -4.44 -8.56
N ILE A 22 5.64 -4.22 -7.30
CA ILE A 22 6.93 -3.69 -6.87
C ILE A 22 7.63 -4.67 -5.94
N GLY A 23 8.93 -4.46 -5.76
CA GLY A 23 9.69 -5.27 -4.84
C GLY A 23 9.47 -4.85 -3.41
N ARG A 24 9.97 -5.68 -2.50
CA ARG A 24 9.81 -5.44 -1.06
C ARG A 24 10.49 -4.15 -0.62
N ASN A 25 11.72 -3.94 -1.09
CA ASN A 25 12.46 -2.74 -0.73
C ASN A 25 11.76 -1.48 -1.20
N THR A 26 11.20 -1.53 -2.39
CA THR A 26 10.48 -0.40 -2.94
C THR A 26 9.23 -0.11 -2.11
N ALA A 27 8.51 -1.16 -1.71
CA ALA A 27 7.32 -0.99 -0.89
C ALA A 27 7.65 -0.31 0.43
N TYR A 28 8.69 -0.79 1.10
CA TYR A 28 9.10 -0.18 2.36
C TYR A 28 9.56 1.26 2.17
N SER A 29 10.27 1.51 1.10
CA SER A 29 10.75 2.85 0.81
C SER A 29 9.59 3.83 0.63
N MET A 30 8.56 3.41 -0.07
CA MET A 30 7.40 4.26 -0.30
C MET A 30 6.68 4.59 1.00
N ILE A 31 6.61 3.63 1.89
CA ILE A 31 5.97 3.84 3.18
C ILE A 31 6.81 4.75 4.07
N GLN A 32 8.11 4.52 4.11
CA GLN A 32 9.00 5.30 4.97
C GLN A 32 9.14 6.73 4.50
N SER A 33 9.05 6.95 3.21
CA SER A 33 9.17 8.32 2.66
C SER A 33 7.85 9.09 2.72
N GLY A 34 6.76 8.43 3.11
CA GLY A 34 5.48 9.10 3.24
C GLY A 34 4.69 9.18 1.96
N ILE A 35 5.14 8.53 0.91
CA ILE A 35 4.39 8.51 -0.35
C ILE A 35 3.05 7.85 -0.15
N ILE A 36 3.02 6.76 0.60
CA ILE A 36 1.79 6.06 0.94
C ILE A 36 1.68 6.03 2.46
N PRO A 37 0.63 6.65 3.02
CA PRO A 37 0.44 6.63 4.47
C PRO A 37 0.23 5.22 4.98
N ALA A 38 0.87 4.88 6.07
CA ALA A 38 0.74 3.57 6.67
C ALA A 38 0.89 3.68 8.18
N VAL A 39 0.34 2.70 8.89
CA VAL A 39 0.41 2.66 10.34
C VAL A 39 1.19 1.42 10.74
N ARG A 40 2.09 1.60 11.69
CA ARG A 40 2.87 0.49 12.19
C ARG A 40 2.12 -0.17 13.34
N VAL A 41 1.82 -1.44 13.17
CA VAL A 41 1.13 -2.22 14.19
C VAL A 41 2.12 -3.24 14.74
N GLY A 42 2.36 -3.18 16.06
CA GLY A 42 3.33 -4.05 16.65
C GLY A 42 4.75 -3.65 16.28
N ARG A 43 5.63 -4.63 16.15
CA ARG A 43 7.04 -4.35 15.94
C ARG A 43 7.43 -4.19 14.48
N LYS A 44 6.89 -5.05 13.62
CA LYS A 44 7.35 -5.08 12.23
C LYS A 44 6.23 -5.13 11.24
N LYS A 45 5.01 -4.99 11.70
CA LYS A 45 3.87 -5.14 10.79
C LYS A 45 3.34 -3.78 10.40
N TRP A 46 3.31 -3.54 9.12
CA TRP A 46 2.72 -2.33 8.58
C TRP A 46 1.31 -2.61 8.10
N ARG A 47 0.45 -1.65 8.33
CA ARG A 47 -0.92 -1.72 7.82
C ARG A 47 -1.17 -0.50 6.98
N ILE A 48 -1.63 -0.73 5.78
CA ILE A 48 -1.84 0.33 4.81
C ILE A 48 -3.33 0.39 4.49
N SER A 49 -3.90 1.59 4.54
CA SER A 49 -5.29 1.77 4.19
C SER A 49 -5.48 1.54 2.70
N LYS A 50 -6.49 0.74 2.35
CA LYS A 50 -6.80 0.52 0.94
C LYS A 50 -7.12 1.85 0.26
N GLN A 51 -7.77 2.75 0.97
CA GLN A 51 -8.09 4.06 0.42
C GLN A 51 -6.83 4.85 0.07
N ALA A 52 -5.78 4.70 0.89
CA ALA A 52 -4.53 5.40 0.63
C ALA A 52 -3.92 4.93 -0.69
N VAL A 53 -3.98 3.63 -0.94
CA VAL A 53 -3.45 3.07 -2.17
C VAL A 53 -4.28 3.52 -3.38
N ILE A 54 -5.59 3.50 -3.23
CA ILE A 54 -6.48 3.94 -4.30
C ILE A 54 -6.18 5.39 -4.65
N ARG A 55 -6.02 6.21 -3.64
CA ARG A 55 -5.73 7.63 -3.85
C ARG A 55 -4.39 7.82 -4.54
N TYR A 56 -3.40 7.04 -4.14
CA TYR A 56 -2.08 7.09 -4.77
C TYR A 56 -2.18 6.75 -6.27
N LEU A 57 -2.91 5.69 -6.58
CA LEU A 57 -3.07 5.27 -7.96
C LEU A 57 -3.80 6.32 -8.79
N ASP A 58 -4.77 6.97 -8.20
CA ASP A 58 -5.51 8.03 -8.89
C ASP A 58 -4.59 9.19 -9.25
N GLN A 59 -3.71 9.55 -8.33
CA GLN A 59 -2.78 10.65 -8.57
C GLN A 59 -1.78 10.31 -9.66
N GLU A 60 -1.36 9.06 -9.69
CA GLU A 60 -0.38 8.64 -10.68
C GLU A 60 -0.97 8.51 -12.08
N LYS A 61 -2.26 8.47 -12.14
CA LYS A 61 -2.94 8.27 -13.41
C LYS A 61 -2.90 9.47 -14.33
N LYS A 62 -2.49 10.57 -13.85
CA LYS A 62 -2.45 11.75 -14.71
C LYS A 62 -1.46 11.65 -15.88
#